data_938b05c1b7bffd9ee3e2e9b373e69678
#
_entry.id   938b05c1b7bffd9ee3e2e9b373e69678
#
_cell.length_a   1.000
_cell.length_b   1.000
_cell.length_c   1.000
_cell.angle_alpha   90.00
_cell.angle_beta   90.00
_cell.angle_gamma   90.00
#
_symmetry.space_group_name_H-M   'P 1'
#
loop_
_entity.id
_entity.type
_entity.pdbx_description
1 polymer ?
#
loop_
_entity_poly.entity_id
_entity_poly.type
_entity_poly.pdbx_seq_one_letter_code
_entity_poly.pdbx_strand_id
1 'polypeptide(L)'
;ALPILQQSLYEKFQEDPGCSVAVNPYTGEVLALVSTPSYDNNDFILGLSDTQWKDLNEDIKKPMYNRFRQIWCPGSVLKPVIAGIGMKTGSLDPEEDFGNEGLSWQKDSSWGDYHVTTLHEYEPVTLKNALIYSDNIYFAKAALRIGAETLADSLEQLGFGQKLPFEISVAESHYSNTDKIETEIQLADSGYGQGQILVNPLHLASI
;
A
#
# COMPACT_ATOMS: atom_id res chain seq x y z
N ALA A 1 17.98 1.75 13.69
CA ALA A 1 18.02 0.50 12.90
C ALA A 1 19.05 -0.47 13.44
N LEU A 2 18.81 -1.76 13.26
CA LEU A 2 19.77 -2.81 13.65
C LEU A 2 20.74 -3.04 12.47
N PRO A 3 22.06 -2.76 12.61
CA PRO A 3 23.01 -2.84 11.50
C PRO A 3 23.00 -4.19 10.78
N ILE A 4 22.95 -5.30 11.54
CA ILE A 4 22.91 -6.67 10.97
C ILE A 4 21.64 -6.90 10.14
N LEU A 5 20.47 -6.48 10.63
CA LEU A 5 19.21 -6.60 9.89
C LEU A 5 19.23 -5.72 8.63
N GLN A 6 19.67 -4.47 8.76
CA GLN A 6 19.81 -3.51 7.67
C GLN A 6 20.70 -4.08 6.56
N GLN A 7 21.86 -4.57 6.91
CA GLN A 7 22.83 -5.18 5.98
C GLN A 7 22.24 -6.43 5.30
N SER A 8 21.65 -7.33 6.08
CA SER A 8 21.06 -8.57 5.55
C SER A 8 19.95 -8.30 4.54
N LEU A 9 19.09 -7.31 4.80
CA LEU A 9 18.03 -6.90 3.87
C LEU A 9 18.62 -6.28 2.60
N TYR A 10 19.64 -5.41 2.76
CA TYR A 10 20.31 -4.82 1.61
C TYR A 10 20.97 -5.89 0.72
N GLU A 11 21.75 -6.80 1.29
CA GLU A 11 22.42 -7.86 0.54
C GLU A 11 21.47 -8.78 -0.23
N LYS A 12 20.26 -9.01 0.31
CA LYS A 12 19.24 -9.85 -0.35
C LYS A 12 18.55 -9.17 -1.52
N PHE A 13 18.38 -7.85 -1.46
CA PHE A 13 17.56 -7.11 -2.41
C PHE A 13 18.35 -6.09 -3.25
N GLN A 14 19.67 -5.99 -3.07
CA GLN A 14 20.50 -4.95 -3.71
C GLN A 14 20.40 -4.87 -5.22
N GLU A 15 20.07 -6.00 -5.88
CA GLU A 15 19.94 -6.05 -7.33
C GLU A 15 18.57 -5.60 -7.84
N ASP A 16 17.57 -5.55 -6.97
CA ASP A 16 16.19 -5.25 -7.32
C ASP A 16 15.78 -3.83 -6.86
N PRO A 17 15.10 -3.04 -7.72
CA PRO A 17 14.51 -1.77 -7.28
C PRO A 17 13.39 -1.99 -6.26
N GLY A 18 13.64 -1.64 -5.00
CA GLY A 18 12.68 -1.88 -3.93
C GLY A 18 13.00 -1.13 -2.64
N CYS A 19 12.20 -1.37 -1.62
CA CYS A 19 12.51 -0.94 -0.26
C CYS A 19 12.03 -1.97 0.77
N SER A 20 12.72 -2.02 1.90
CA SER A 20 12.34 -2.82 3.06
C SER A 20 12.25 -1.93 4.29
N VAL A 21 11.16 -2.08 5.03
CA VAL A 21 10.91 -1.38 6.29
C VAL A 21 10.59 -2.42 7.36
N ALA A 22 11.22 -2.29 8.52
CA ALA A 22 10.92 -3.13 9.67
C ALA A 22 10.72 -2.26 10.91
N VAL A 23 9.63 -2.49 11.63
CA VAL A 23 9.26 -1.78 12.86
C VAL A 23 9.01 -2.81 13.96
N ASN A 24 9.45 -2.51 15.17
CA ASN A 24 9.12 -3.32 16.34
C ASN A 24 7.65 -3.02 16.72
N PRO A 25 6.75 -4.02 16.70
CA PRO A 25 5.32 -3.79 16.94
C PRO A 25 4.99 -3.41 18.39
N TYR A 26 5.91 -3.65 19.33
CA TYR A 26 5.70 -3.32 20.75
C TYR A 26 6.22 -1.95 21.14
N THR A 27 7.30 -1.49 20.50
CA THR A 27 7.99 -0.25 20.90
C THR A 27 7.85 0.87 19.85
N GLY A 28 7.46 0.55 18.62
CA GLY A 28 7.46 1.47 17.50
C GLY A 28 8.87 1.78 16.95
N GLU A 29 9.91 1.14 17.50
CA GLU A 29 11.28 1.34 17.02
C GLU A 29 11.43 0.89 15.57
N VAL A 30 12.03 1.75 14.75
CA VAL A 30 12.38 1.40 13.36
C VAL A 30 13.66 0.57 13.38
N LEU A 31 13.53 -0.69 13.00
CA LEU A 31 14.63 -1.67 13.01
C LEU A 31 15.42 -1.69 11.70
N ALA A 32 14.77 -1.40 10.58
CA ALA A 32 15.43 -1.28 9.28
C ALA A 32 14.68 -0.33 8.34
N LEU A 33 15.45 0.41 7.54
CA LEU A 33 15.01 1.24 6.42
C LEU A 33 15.99 1.05 5.28
N VAL A 34 15.62 0.28 4.27
CA VAL A 34 16.47 -0.05 3.13
C VAL A 34 15.80 0.40 1.84
N SER A 35 16.55 1.05 0.98
CA SER A 35 16.16 1.35 -0.41
C SER A 35 17.19 0.77 -1.35
N THR A 36 16.77 -0.01 -2.34
CA THR A 36 17.64 -0.70 -3.28
C THR A 36 17.30 -0.36 -4.73
N PRO A 37 18.28 -0.42 -5.66
CA PRO A 37 19.69 -0.42 -5.36
C PRO A 37 20.14 0.86 -4.66
N SER A 38 21.36 0.90 -4.16
CA SER A 38 21.97 2.09 -3.57
C SER A 38 23.23 2.47 -4.33
N TYR A 39 23.92 3.49 -3.85
CA TYR A 39 25.18 3.97 -4.38
C TYR A 39 26.21 4.10 -3.26
N ASP A 40 27.49 4.19 -3.60
CA ASP A 40 28.55 4.42 -2.61
C ASP A 40 28.59 5.91 -2.21
N ASN A 41 28.29 6.19 -0.95
CA ASN A 41 28.35 7.55 -0.40
C ASN A 41 29.76 8.16 -0.45
N ASN A 42 30.81 7.32 -0.44
CA ASN A 42 32.19 7.80 -0.51
C ASN A 42 32.49 8.46 -1.86
N ASP A 43 31.86 8.02 -2.92
CA ASP A 43 32.02 8.63 -4.25
C ASP A 43 31.64 10.13 -4.23
N PHE A 44 30.60 10.48 -3.45
CA PHE A 44 30.19 11.89 -3.30
C PHE A 44 31.16 12.69 -2.44
N ILE A 45 31.81 12.07 -1.45
CA ILE A 45 32.79 12.73 -0.57
C ILE A 45 34.12 12.94 -1.32
N LEU A 46 34.53 11.94 -2.09
CA LEU A 46 35.78 11.95 -2.85
C LEU A 46 35.70 12.76 -4.16
N GLY A 47 34.49 13.02 -4.60
CA GLY A 47 34.18 13.69 -5.86
C GLY A 47 33.90 12.69 -6.98
N LEU A 48 32.74 12.85 -7.63
CA LEU A 48 32.35 12.09 -8.80
C LEU A 48 32.94 12.71 -10.07
N SER A 49 33.44 11.86 -10.97
CA SER A 49 33.70 12.28 -12.35
C SER A 49 32.38 12.51 -13.10
N ASP A 50 32.43 13.27 -14.20
CA ASP A 50 31.24 13.50 -15.04
C ASP A 50 30.62 12.18 -15.54
N THR A 51 31.45 11.18 -15.82
CA THR A 51 30.98 9.85 -16.25
C THR A 51 30.23 9.14 -15.14
N GLN A 52 30.79 9.06 -13.92
CA GLN A 52 30.14 8.43 -12.77
C GLN A 52 28.83 9.13 -12.42
N TRP A 53 28.80 10.48 -12.45
CA TRP A 53 27.58 11.24 -12.25
C TRP A 53 26.52 10.92 -13.30
N LYS A 54 26.91 10.85 -14.56
CA LYS A 54 26.01 10.50 -15.66
C LYS A 54 25.45 9.10 -15.47
N ASP A 55 26.30 8.11 -15.20
CA ASP A 55 25.89 6.70 -15.00
C ASP A 55 24.88 6.57 -13.86
N LEU A 56 25.09 7.25 -12.71
CA LEU A 56 24.13 7.27 -11.61
C LEU A 56 22.78 7.91 -11.96
N ASN A 57 22.79 8.97 -12.76
CA ASN A 57 21.55 9.67 -13.15
C ASN A 57 20.76 8.95 -14.23
N GLU A 58 21.45 8.27 -15.15
CA GLU A 58 20.84 7.57 -16.28
C GLU A 58 20.52 6.10 -15.96
N ASP A 59 20.95 5.60 -14.79
CA ASP A 59 20.65 4.23 -14.38
C ASP A 59 19.14 4.02 -14.27
N ILE A 60 18.63 3.07 -15.06
CA ILE A 60 17.20 2.70 -15.10
C ILE A 60 16.68 2.24 -13.73
N LYS A 61 17.54 1.66 -12.90
CA LYS A 61 17.21 1.24 -11.54
C LYS A 61 17.14 2.40 -10.53
N LYS A 62 17.55 3.62 -10.92
CA LYS A 62 17.50 4.85 -10.13
C LYS A 62 18.05 4.68 -8.70
N PRO A 63 19.35 4.41 -8.52
CA PRO A 63 19.94 4.15 -7.21
C PRO A 63 19.82 5.33 -6.23
N MET A 64 19.79 6.58 -6.73
CA MET A 64 19.61 7.77 -5.91
C MET A 64 18.16 8.01 -5.47
N TYR A 65 17.20 7.27 -6.01
CA TYR A 65 15.78 7.41 -5.66
C TYR A 65 15.46 6.60 -4.41
N ASN A 66 15.31 7.33 -3.28
CA ASN A 66 15.01 6.69 -2.00
C ASN A 66 13.54 6.26 -1.91
N ARG A 67 13.29 4.96 -2.00
CA ARG A 67 11.95 4.37 -2.15
C ARG A 67 11.15 4.31 -0.86
N PHE A 68 11.76 4.18 0.30
CA PHE A 68 11.03 4.21 1.56
C PHE A 68 10.52 5.62 1.93
N ARG A 69 11.05 6.66 1.27
CA ARG A 69 10.56 8.04 1.45
C ARG A 69 9.35 8.36 0.59
N GLN A 70 9.02 7.51 -0.36
CA GLN A 70 7.94 7.72 -1.33
C GLN A 70 6.63 7.07 -0.87
N ILE A 71 5.59 7.28 -1.66
CA ILE A 71 4.28 6.63 -1.51
C ILE A 71 4.03 5.71 -2.69
N TRP A 72 3.37 4.62 -2.43
CA TRP A 72 3.13 3.55 -3.41
C TRP A 72 1.70 3.05 -3.30
N CYS A 73 1.15 2.55 -4.43
CA CYS A 73 -0.11 1.83 -4.42
C CYS A 73 0.06 0.55 -3.57
N PRO A 74 -0.68 0.40 -2.45
CA PRO A 74 -0.50 -0.73 -1.56
C PRO A 74 -1.06 -2.03 -2.14
N GLY A 75 -2.08 -1.96 -2.99
CA GLY A 75 -2.76 -3.14 -3.52
C GLY A 75 -3.31 -4.02 -2.40
N SER A 76 -3.28 -5.32 -2.60
CA SER A 76 -3.90 -6.31 -1.70
C SER A 76 -3.36 -6.34 -0.27
N VAL A 77 -2.20 -5.75 0.02
CA VAL A 77 -1.72 -5.62 1.41
C VAL A 77 -2.61 -4.72 2.27
N LEU A 78 -3.44 -3.88 1.64
CA LEU A 78 -4.40 -3.03 2.36
C LEU A 78 -5.68 -3.78 2.77
N LYS A 79 -6.02 -4.89 2.15
CA LYS A 79 -7.26 -5.65 2.41
C LYS A 79 -7.52 -5.99 3.89
N PRO A 80 -6.52 -6.41 4.69
CA PRO A 80 -6.73 -6.62 6.12
C PRO A 80 -7.13 -5.34 6.87
N VAL A 81 -6.61 -4.18 6.45
CA VAL A 81 -6.99 -2.87 7.03
C VAL A 81 -8.44 -2.55 6.70
N ILE A 82 -8.85 -2.71 5.44
CA ILE A 82 -10.24 -2.52 5.00
C ILE A 82 -11.19 -3.47 5.76
N ALA A 83 -10.79 -4.75 5.91
CA ALA A 83 -11.53 -5.71 6.72
C ALA A 83 -11.71 -5.25 8.17
N GLY A 84 -10.62 -4.77 8.79
CA GLY A 84 -10.65 -4.23 10.16
C GLY A 84 -11.56 -3.02 10.29
N ILE A 85 -11.54 -2.11 9.33
CA ILE A 85 -12.46 -0.96 9.28
C ILE A 85 -13.91 -1.44 9.17
N GLY A 86 -14.19 -2.35 8.24
CA GLY A 86 -15.55 -2.87 8.03
C GLY A 86 -16.12 -3.58 9.25
N MET A 87 -15.33 -4.39 9.94
CA MET A 87 -15.73 -5.05 11.18
C MET A 87 -15.92 -4.04 12.32
N LYS A 88 -15.00 -3.07 12.47
CA LYS A 88 -15.08 -2.03 13.52
C LYS A 88 -16.32 -1.15 13.37
N THR A 89 -16.69 -0.82 12.15
CA THR A 89 -17.86 0.01 11.85
C THR A 89 -19.19 -0.76 11.80
N GLY A 90 -19.13 -2.09 11.91
CA GLY A 90 -20.29 -2.97 11.78
C GLY A 90 -20.83 -3.11 10.35
N SER A 91 -20.05 -2.64 9.37
CA SER A 91 -20.41 -2.74 7.94
C SER A 91 -20.14 -4.12 7.34
N LEU A 92 -19.30 -4.94 8.00
CA LEU A 92 -18.94 -6.29 7.59
C LEU A 92 -19.17 -7.29 8.71
N ASP A 93 -19.91 -8.34 8.40
CA ASP A 93 -19.93 -9.59 9.17
C ASP A 93 -18.92 -10.56 8.52
N PRO A 94 -17.89 -11.04 9.23
CA PRO A 94 -16.87 -11.93 8.67
C PRO A 94 -17.43 -13.28 8.21
N GLU A 95 -18.57 -13.72 8.74
CA GLU A 95 -19.21 -14.99 8.39
C GLU A 95 -20.24 -14.85 7.25
N GLU A 96 -20.58 -13.62 6.85
CA GLU A 96 -21.51 -13.39 5.74
C GLU A 96 -20.93 -13.87 4.42
N ASP A 97 -21.73 -14.63 3.67
CA ASP A 97 -21.41 -15.06 2.31
C ASP A 97 -21.90 -13.99 1.31
N PHE A 98 -20.96 -13.34 0.60
CA PHE A 98 -21.28 -12.32 -0.40
C PHE A 98 -21.74 -12.91 -1.75
N GLY A 99 -21.68 -14.22 -1.89
CA GLY A 99 -22.01 -14.94 -3.13
C GLY A 99 -20.91 -14.83 -4.19
N ASN A 100 -20.82 -15.89 -4.99
CA ASN A 100 -19.85 -15.96 -6.10
C ASN A 100 -20.38 -15.20 -7.32
N GLU A 101 -19.65 -14.16 -7.73
CA GLU A 101 -19.95 -13.33 -8.92
C GLU A 101 -19.14 -13.75 -10.15
N GLY A 102 -18.40 -14.85 -10.06
CA GLY A 102 -17.44 -15.24 -11.08
C GLY A 102 -16.15 -14.40 -11.01
N LEU A 103 -15.45 -14.32 -12.14
CA LEU A 103 -14.15 -13.61 -12.20
C LEU A 103 -14.25 -12.11 -12.48
N SER A 104 -15.46 -11.60 -12.76
CA SER A 104 -15.69 -10.21 -13.15
C SER A 104 -17.04 -9.73 -12.64
N TRP A 105 -17.05 -8.59 -11.98
CA TRP A 105 -18.24 -8.00 -11.38
C TRP A 105 -18.33 -6.51 -11.65
N GLN A 106 -19.54 -6.04 -11.84
CA GLN A 106 -19.92 -4.64 -11.96
C GLN A 106 -21.14 -4.40 -11.08
N LYS A 107 -21.17 -3.29 -10.34
CA LYS A 107 -22.31 -2.98 -9.48
C LYS A 107 -23.61 -2.83 -10.29
N ASP A 108 -23.55 -2.02 -11.33
CA ASP A 108 -24.64 -1.78 -12.28
C ASP A 108 -24.14 -1.03 -13.54
N SER A 109 -25.02 -0.76 -14.48
CA SER A 109 -24.69 -0.11 -15.74
C SER A 109 -24.18 1.34 -15.63
N SER A 110 -24.30 1.99 -14.47
CA SER A 110 -23.76 3.34 -14.24
C SER A 110 -22.22 3.37 -14.29
N TRP A 111 -21.56 2.22 -14.11
CA TRP A 111 -20.13 2.08 -14.21
C TRP A 111 -19.59 1.96 -15.66
N GLY A 112 -20.49 1.97 -16.67
CA GLY A 112 -20.10 1.83 -18.08
C GLY A 112 -19.40 0.49 -18.34
N ASP A 113 -18.19 0.52 -18.91
CA ASP A 113 -17.40 -0.68 -19.20
C ASP A 113 -16.46 -1.08 -18.03
N TYR A 114 -16.55 -0.39 -16.90
CA TYR A 114 -15.68 -0.69 -15.75
C TYR A 114 -16.17 -1.92 -14.98
N HIS A 115 -15.25 -2.85 -14.74
CA HIS A 115 -15.48 -4.08 -13.97
C HIS A 115 -14.34 -4.32 -13.01
N VAL A 116 -14.69 -4.78 -11.82
CA VAL A 116 -13.70 -5.32 -10.86
C VAL A 116 -13.48 -6.79 -11.18
N THR A 117 -12.23 -7.21 -11.25
CA THR A 117 -11.86 -8.60 -11.55
C THR A 117 -11.12 -9.25 -10.41
N THR A 118 -11.32 -10.58 -10.27
CA THR A 118 -10.57 -11.44 -9.36
C THR A 118 -9.94 -12.60 -10.12
N LEU A 119 -9.02 -13.34 -9.46
CA LEU A 119 -8.28 -14.43 -10.12
C LEU A 119 -8.89 -15.81 -9.86
N HIS A 120 -9.74 -15.94 -8.86
CA HIS A 120 -10.24 -17.23 -8.39
C HIS A 120 -11.75 -17.16 -8.15
N GLU A 121 -12.45 -18.24 -8.52
CA GLU A 121 -13.81 -18.52 -8.08
C GLU A 121 -13.75 -19.50 -6.92
N TYR A 122 -14.54 -19.26 -5.88
CA TYR A 122 -14.57 -20.10 -4.68
C TYR A 122 -15.90 -19.89 -3.93
N GLU A 123 -16.25 -20.83 -3.05
CA GLU A 123 -17.40 -20.75 -2.17
C GLU A 123 -17.05 -21.39 -0.81
N PRO A 124 -17.63 -20.89 0.30
CA PRO A 124 -18.40 -19.65 0.41
C PRO A 124 -17.53 -18.41 0.28
N VAL A 125 -18.11 -17.28 -0.17
CA VAL A 125 -17.40 -15.99 -0.35
C VAL A 125 -17.46 -15.19 0.95
N THR A 126 -16.82 -15.72 2.01
CA THR A 126 -16.68 -15.08 3.31
C THR A 126 -15.40 -14.25 3.40
N LEU A 127 -15.27 -13.39 4.42
CA LEU A 127 -14.08 -12.57 4.65
C LEU A 127 -12.80 -13.42 4.70
N LYS A 128 -12.84 -14.57 5.39
CA LYS A 128 -11.70 -15.48 5.50
C LYS A 128 -11.22 -15.95 4.12
N ASN A 129 -12.15 -16.43 3.30
CA ASN A 129 -11.82 -16.94 1.98
C ASN A 129 -11.43 -15.81 1.02
N ALA A 130 -12.05 -14.64 1.13
CA ALA A 130 -11.67 -13.45 0.35
C ALA A 130 -10.22 -12.99 0.62
N LEU A 131 -9.76 -13.10 1.87
CA LEU A 131 -8.35 -12.86 2.20
C LEU A 131 -7.42 -13.94 1.66
N ILE A 132 -7.81 -15.23 1.75
CA ILE A 132 -7.02 -16.37 1.24
C ILE A 132 -6.82 -16.25 -0.27
N TYR A 133 -7.87 -15.96 -1.02
CA TYR A 133 -7.85 -15.86 -2.49
C TYR A 133 -7.54 -14.46 -3.00
N SER A 134 -7.33 -13.50 -2.08
CA SER A 134 -7.07 -12.08 -2.41
C SER A 134 -8.13 -11.49 -3.34
N ASP A 135 -9.40 -11.71 -3.04
CA ASP A 135 -10.54 -11.38 -3.88
C ASP A 135 -10.80 -9.85 -3.92
N ASN A 136 -10.64 -9.25 -5.08
CA ASN A 136 -10.93 -7.84 -5.28
C ASN A 136 -12.44 -7.56 -5.29
N ILE A 137 -13.26 -8.47 -5.80
CA ILE A 137 -14.72 -8.29 -5.89
C ILE A 137 -15.33 -8.21 -4.49
N TYR A 138 -14.93 -9.13 -3.60
CA TYR A 138 -15.34 -9.06 -2.19
C TYR A 138 -15.00 -7.71 -1.56
N PHE A 139 -13.75 -7.26 -1.71
CA PHE A 139 -13.28 -6.03 -1.09
C PHE A 139 -13.83 -4.77 -1.74
N ALA A 140 -14.15 -4.78 -3.03
CA ALA A 140 -14.91 -3.70 -3.68
C ALA A 140 -16.32 -3.57 -3.07
N LYS A 141 -17.04 -4.68 -2.94
CA LYS A 141 -18.37 -4.72 -2.28
C LYS A 141 -18.28 -4.27 -0.81
N ALA A 142 -17.23 -4.71 -0.11
CA ALA A 142 -16.96 -4.30 1.27
C ALA A 142 -16.77 -2.78 1.40
N ALA A 143 -15.97 -2.17 0.54
CA ALA A 143 -15.76 -0.72 0.53
C ALA A 143 -17.06 0.04 0.24
N LEU A 144 -17.86 -0.43 -0.71
CA LEU A 144 -19.17 0.17 -1.00
C LEU A 144 -20.13 0.10 0.20
N ARG A 145 -20.09 -0.98 0.98
CA ARG A 145 -20.89 -1.12 2.21
C ARG A 145 -20.40 -0.20 3.34
N ILE A 146 -19.08 -0.04 3.49
CA ILE A 146 -18.47 0.88 4.45
C ILE A 146 -18.89 2.31 4.10
N GLY A 147 -18.89 2.67 2.83
CA GLY A 147 -19.20 4.00 2.34
C GLY A 147 -18.02 4.96 2.34
N ALA A 148 -18.05 5.95 1.46
CA ALA A 148 -16.94 6.85 1.18
C ALA A 148 -16.51 7.67 2.42
N GLU A 149 -17.47 8.27 3.12
CA GLU A 149 -17.22 9.09 4.31
C GLU A 149 -16.61 8.26 5.45
N THR A 150 -17.24 7.13 5.78
CA THR A 150 -16.77 6.24 6.84
C THR A 150 -15.38 5.67 6.56
N LEU A 151 -15.10 5.33 5.29
CA LEU A 151 -13.78 4.85 4.88
C LEU A 151 -12.73 5.95 4.99
N ALA A 152 -13.02 7.15 4.50
CA ALA A 152 -12.13 8.31 4.59
C ALA A 152 -11.80 8.65 6.05
N ASP A 153 -12.81 8.81 6.91
CA ASP A 153 -12.64 9.10 8.34
C ASP A 153 -11.81 8.02 9.05
N SER A 154 -12.03 6.75 8.69
CA SER A 154 -11.27 5.64 9.27
C SER A 154 -9.81 5.64 8.85
N LEU A 155 -9.53 5.96 7.58
CA LEU A 155 -8.16 6.09 7.08
C LEU A 155 -7.44 7.30 7.68
N GLU A 156 -8.14 8.43 7.88
CA GLU A 156 -7.60 9.60 8.59
C GLU A 156 -7.25 9.29 10.04
N GLN A 157 -8.08 8.51 10.74
CA GLN A 157 -7.78 8.03 12.09
C GLN A 157 -6.55 7.10 12.13
N LEU A 158 -6.24 6.42 11.03
CA LEU A 158 -5.03 5.63 10.87
C LEU A 158 -3.81 6.47 10.43
N GLY A 159 -3.95 7.78 10.23
CA GLY A 159 -2.87 8.70 9.90
C GLY A 159 -2.72 9.03 8.42
N PHE A 160 -3.64 8.63 7.56
CA PHE A 160 -3.64 9.09 6.17
C PHE A 160 -3.92 10.60 6.12
N GLY A 161 -3.27 11.31 5.20
CA GLY A 161 -3.33 12.77 5.12
C GLY A 161 -2.51 13.50 6.20
N GLN A 162 -1.72 12.77 6.98
CA GLN A 162 -0.95 13.34 8.09
C GLN A 162 0.54 13.09 7.91
N LYS A 163 1.34 14.05 8.36
CA LYS A 163 2.78 13.90 8.42
C LYS A 163 3.16 12.90 9.51
N LEU A 164 3.97 11.90 9.15
CA LEU A 164 4.51 10.98 10.14
C LEU A 164 5.47 11.70 11.11
N PRO A 165 5.36 11.46 12.43
CA PRO A 165 6.26 12.02 13.43
C PRO A 165 7.61 11.26 13.41
N PHE A 166 8.39 11.49 12.38
CA PHE A 166 9.65 10.80 12.13
C PHE A 166 10.74 11.79 11.73
N GLU A 167 11.99 11.57 12.14
CA GLU A 167 13.10 12.50 11.93
C GLU A 167 13.46 12.64 10.45
N ILE A 168 13.32 11.56 9.68
CA ILE A 168 13.53 11.59 8.23
C ILE A 168 12.21 11.97 7.57
N SER A 169 12.22 13.04 6.78
CA SER A 169 11.04 13.44 6.01
C SER A 169 10.66 12.35 5.00
N VAL A 170 9.44 11.85 5.09
CA VAL A 170 8.82 10.89 4.17
C VAL A 170 7.55 11.49 3.58
N ALA A 171 7.14 11.01 2.41
CA ALA A 171 5.89 11.45 1.79
C ALA A 171 4.68 11.00 2.62
N GLU A 172 3.66 11.84 2.69
CA GLU A 172 2.42 11.57 3.41
C GLU A 172 1.56 10.60 2.62
N SER A 173 1.02 9.58 3.31
CA SER A 173 0.04 8.67 2.72
C SER A 173 -1.28 9.39 2.49
N HIS A 174 -1.95 9.10 1.41
CA HIS A 174 -3.28 9.65 1.14
C HIS A 174 -4.21 8.61 0.53
N TYR A 175 -5.51 8.81 0.68
CA TYR A 175 -6.55 7.92 0.16
C TYR A 175 -7.22 8.47 -1.11
N SER A 176 -6.96 9.74 -1.43
CA SER A 176 -7.46 10.41 -2.62
C SER A 176 -6.49 11.50 -3.06
N ASN A 177 -6.53 11.90 -4.32
CA ASN A 177 -5.82 13.07 -4.85
C ASN A 177 -6.49 14.39 -4.43
N THR A 178 -7.70 14.29 -3.91
CA THR A 178 -8.47 15.34 -3.24
C THR A 178 -8.76 14.90 -1.80
N ASP A 179 -9.41 15.73 -1.00
CA ASP A 179 -9.77 15.37 0.38
C ASP A 179 -11.00 14.45 0.46
N LYS A 180 -11.46 13.89 -0.68
CA LYS A 180 -12.69 13.09 -0.75
C LYS A 180 -12.57 11.92 -1.71
N ILE A 181 -13.28 10.84 -1.40
CA ILE A 181 -13.59 9.75 -2.34
C ILE A 181 -14.82 10.19 -3.14
N GLU A 182 -14.65 10.53 -4.41
CA GLU A 182 -15.67 11.25 -5.18
C GLU A 182 -16.62 10.34 -5.95
N THR A 183 -16.16 9.15 -6.34
CA THR A 183 -16.97 8.23 -7.16
C THR A 183 -17.07 6.85 -6.54
N GLU A 184 -18.13 6.11 -6.88
CA GLU A 184 -18.29 4.72 -6.44
C GLU A 184 -17.20 3.81 -6.98
N ILE A 185 -16.72 4.02 -8.19
CA ILE A 185 -15.60 3.26 -8.76
C ILE A 185 -14.32 3.51 -7.94
N GLN A 186 -14.02 4.77 -7.61
CA GLN A 186 -12.89 5.09 -6.74
C GLN A 186 -13.03 4.41 -5.36
N LEU A 187 -14.24 4.41 -4.79
CA LEU A 187 -14.51 3.75 -3.52
C LEU A 187 -14.29 2.23 -3.61
N ALA A 188 -14.82 1.61 -4.65
CA ALA A 188 -14.66 0.17 -4.89
C ALA A 188 -13.18 -0.21 -5.03
N ASP A 189 -12.41 0.56 -5.81
CA ASP A 189 -10.97 0.35 -6.01
C ASP A 189 -10.18 0.54 -4.72
N SER A 190 -10.59 1.49 -3.88
CA SER A 190 -10.01 1.71 -2.56
C SER A 190 -10.12 0.48 -1.66
N GLY A 191 -11.16 -0.34 -1.83
CA GLY A 191 -11.38 -1.55 -1.06
C GLY A 191 -10.27 -2.60 -1.19
N TYR A 192 -9.57 -2.63 -2.30
CA TYR A 192 -8.46 -3.56 -2.52
C TYR A 192 -7.11 -2.83 -2.74
N GLY A 193 -7.03 -1.59 -2.24
CA GLY A 193 -5.79 -0.82 -2.17
C GLY A 193 -5.31 -0.27 -3.51
N GLN A 194 -6.24 0.01 -4.42
CA GLN A 194 -6.01 0.66 -5.71
C GLN A 194 -6.72 2.02 -5.78
N GLY A 195 -7.11 2.45 -6.96
CA GLY A 195 -7.68 3.77 -7.16
C GLY A 195 -6.65 4.87 -6.91
N GLN A 196 -6.95 5.74 -5.94
CA GLN A 196 -6.09 6.87 -5.59
C GLN A 196 -5.36 6.69 -4.24
N ILE A 197 -5.47 5.52 -3.60
CA ILE A 197 -4.77 5.25 -2.35
C ILE A 197 -3.27 5.07 -2.63
N LEU A 198 -2.46 5.90 -1.98
CA LEU A 198 -1.01 5.77 -1.96
C LEU A 198 -0.52 5.78 -0.52
N VAL A 199 0.35 4.85 -0.18
CA VAL A 199 0.85 4.69 1.20
C VAL A 199 2.36 4.70 1.26
N ASN A 200 2.90 5.38 2.27
CA ASN A 200 4.32 5.30 2.58
C ASN A 200 4.63 3.96 3.26
N PRO A 201 5.71 3.26 2.88
CA PRO A 201 6.06 1.96 3.45
C PRO A 201 6.25 1.96 4.97
N LEU A 202 6.81 3.04 5.55
CA LEU A 202 6.95 3.17 6.99
C LEU A 202 5.59 3.33 7.68
N HIS A 203 4.70 4.12 7.09
CA HIS A 203 3.33 4.26 7.57
C HIS A 203 2.58 2.93 7.53
N LEU A 204 2.65 2.22 6.40
CA LEU A 204 2.00 0.90 6.28
C LEU A 204 2.52 -0.10 7.31
N ALA A 205 3.83 -0.12 7.56
CA ALA A 205 4.43 -0.98 8.58
C ALA A 205 4.01 -0.60 10.01
N SER A 206 3.63 0.66 10.26
CA SER A 206 3.16 1.12 11.57
C SER A 206 1.67 0.79 11.84
N ILE A 207 0.88 0.64 10.80
CA ILE A 207 -0.53 0.22 10.88
C ILE A 207 -0.64 -1.26 11.26
#